data_025f94ad5fabfc764288895b03074fdb
#
_entry.id   025f94ad5fabfc764288895b03074fdb
#
_cell.length_a   1.000
_cell.length_b   1.000
_cell.length_c   1.000
_cell.angle_alpha   90.00
_cell.angle_beta   90.00
_cell.angle_gamma   90.00
#
_symmetry.space_group_name_H-M   'P 1'
#
loop_
_entity.id
_entity.type
_entity.pdbx_description
1 polymer ?
#
loop_
_entity_poly.entity_id
_entity_poly.type
_entity_poly.pdbx_seq_one_letter_code
_entity_poly.pdbx_strand_id
1 'polypeptide(L)'
;MMTNRTEKPLISVCIPAYNNADYISDTIQCILDQTLTDLELVICDDHSKDNTVDVIKSFDDPRIKLVINEKNLGMSGNWNNCLKHCRGKYFKLICADDMLALDALETEVNALENHPTALMAESDTQFINMEGVVKGNYKRYPASGIVDGKKIAKAGLFFKNYFGAPLNNTFRTSVLEKVPGFDTDFTYILDYNFFVDVACLGDVYIIHKPLNFFRLRNDSNTGKVLTTEQEAYVNEHKMLLDKHREVLKINAFQYQYSVMMRKLLNFGSAIYLKLFK
;
A
#
# COMPACT_ATOMS: atom_id res chain seq x y z
N MET A 1 29.46 -11.29 14.31
CA MET A 1 28.83 -12.63 14.46
C MET A 1 27.51 -12.58 13.69
N MET A 2 27.40 -13.25 12.57
CA MET A 2 26.12 -13.37 11.86
C MET A 2 25.19 -14.26 12.71
N THR A 3 24.24 -13.68 13.37
CA THR A 3 23.17 -14.43 14.04
C THR A 3 22.29 -15.04 12.94
N ASN A 4 22.45 -16.33 12.70
CA ASN A 4 21.52 -17.12 11.89
C ASN A 4 20.16 -17.04 12.59
N ARG A 5 19.31 -16.05 12.25
CA ARG A 5 17.89 -16.04 12.67
C ARG A 5 17.21 -17.20 11.94
N THR A 6 17.15 -18.36 12.59
CA THR A 6 16.41 -19.54 12.14
C THR A 6 14.90 -19.36 12.31
N GLU A 7 14.47 -18.44 13.14
CA GLU A 7 13.05 -18.14 13.37
C GLU A 7 12.54 -17.11 12.35
N LYS A 8 11.32 -17.36 11.87
CA LYS A 8 10.62 -16.43 10.97
C LYS A 8 10.25 -15.17 11.76
N PRO A 9 10.49 -13.97 11.22
CA PRO A 9 10.05 -12.74 11.88
C PRO A 9 8.53 -12.68 11.96
N LEU A 10 8.02 -11.90 12.90
CA LEU A 10 6.58 -11.71 13.03
C LEU A 10 6.02 -10.93 11.83
N ILE A 11 6.72 -9.89 11.38
CA ILE A 11 6.32 -9.10 10.20
C ILE A 11 7.48 -8.86 9.23
N SER A 12 7.20 -8.92 7.94
CA SER A 12 8.07 -8.41 6.86
C SER A 12 7.56 -7.05 6.41
N VAL A 13 8.38 -6.00 6.53
CA VAL A 13 8.11 -4.70 5.93
C VAL A 13 8.84 -4.61 4.61
N CYS A 14 8.13 -4.26 3.55
CA CYS A 14 8.66 -4.21 2.18
C CYS A 14 8.78 -2.78 1.70
N ILE A 15 9.97 -2.39 1.24
CA ILE A 15 10.19 -1.12 0.54
C ILE A 15 10.61 -1.43 -0.90
N PRO A 16 9.73 -1.25 -1.89
CA PRO A 16 10.14 -1.19 -3.28
C PRO A 16 10.75 0.19 -3.56
N ALA A 17 12.03 0.24 -3.93
CA ALA A 17 12.78 1.45 -4.18
C ALA A 17 13.16 1.61 -5.66
N TYR A 18 13.05 2.84 -6.18
CA TYR A 18 13.59 3.24 -7.48
C TYR A 18 13.81 4.75 -7.53
N ASN A 19 15.07 5.19 -7.55
CA ASN A 19 15.47 6.60 -7.55
C ASN A 19 14.83 7.39 -6.39
N ASN A 20 15.09 6.95 -5.17
CA ASN A 20 14.51 7.49 -3.93
C ASN A 20 15.59 7.97 -2.94
N ALA A 21 16.81 8.30 -3.39
CA ALA A 21 17.93 8.68 -2.52
C ALA A 21 17.58 9.79 -1.51
N ASP A 22 16.72 10.74 -1.89
CA ASP A 22 16.34 11.88 -1.07
C ASP A 22 15.42 11.55 0.12
N TYR A 23 14.72 10.39 0.07
CA TYR A 23 13.65 10.08 1.04
C TYR A 23 13.83 8.76 1.77
N ILE A 24 14.48 7.78 1.14
CA ILE A 24 14.51 6.40 1.62
C ILE A 24 15.16 6.27 2.99
N SER A 25 16.07 7.16 3.35
CA SER A 25 16.72 7.21 4.67
C SER A 25 15.68 7.38 5.78
N ASP A 26 14.77 8.35 5.64
CA ASP A 26 13.71 8.60 6.62
C ASP A 26 12.78 7.41 6.74
N THR A 27 12.41 6.80 5.60
CA THR A 27 11.56 5.62 5.56
C THR A 27 12.20 4.42 6.25
N ILE A 28 13.48 4.14 6.00
CA ILE A 28 14.22 3.06 6.67
C ILE A 28 14.27 3.32 8.18
N GLN A 29 14.67 4.52 8.59
CA GLN A 29 14.81 4.86 10.00
C GLN A 29 13.51 4.71 10.75
N CYS A 30 12.38 5.20 10.21
CA CYS A 30 11.09 5.09 10.89
C CYS A 30 10.61 3.64 11.07
N ILE A 31 11.07 2.71 10.21
CA ILE A 31 10.76 1.28 10.35
C ILE A 31 11.68 0.63 11.37
N LEU A 32 12.95 0.99 11.40
CA LEU A 32 13.90 0.46 12.39
C LEU A 32 13.58 0.90 13.81
N ASP A 33 12.96 2.08 13.97
CA ASP A 33 12.57 2.66 15.26
C ASP A 33 11.22 2.15 15.78
N GLN A 34 10.51 1.28 15.05
CA GLN A 34 9.20 0.76 15.48
C GLN A 34 9.26 0.04 16.84
N THR A 35 8.21 0.20 17.65
CA THR A 35 8.07 -0.51 18.94
C THR A 35 8.06 -2.03 18.77
N LEU A 36 7.51 -2.53 17.66
CA LEU A 36 7.58 -3.93 17.28
C LEU A 36 8.97 -4.25 16.70
N THR A 37 9.82 -4.91 17.46
CA THR A 37 11.22 -5.21 17.08
C THR A 37 11.39 -6.52 16.31
N ASP A 38 10.44 -7.46 16.41
CA ASP A 38 10.47 -8.73 15.66
C ASP A 38 9.98 -8.54 14.23
N LEU A 39 10.79 -7.84 13.45
CA LEU A 39 10.57 -7.54 12.04
C LEU A 39 11.78 -7.88 11.17
N GLU A 40 11.55 -8.07 9.89
CA GLU A 40 12.56 -7.92 8.84
C GLU A 40 12.16 -6.77 7.91
N LEU A 41 13.16 -6.05 7.40
CA LEU A 41 12.98 -4.99 6.43
C LEU A 41 13.54 -5.43 5.08
N VAL A 42 12.66 -5.76 4.15
CA VAL A 42 13.01 -6.18 2.78
C VAL A 42 12.98 -4.98 1.87
N ILE A 43 14.12 -4.57 1.34
CA ILE A 43 14.24 -3.45 0.40
C ILE A 43 14.61 -4.01 -0.96
N CYS A 44 13.76 -3.82 -1.97
CA CYS A 44 14.05 -4.23 -3.34
C CYS A 44 14.30 -2.99 -4.20
N ASP A 45 15.57 -2.78 -4.56
CA ASP A 45 15.96 -1.70 -5.46
C ASP A 45 15.76 -2.11 -6.92
N ASP A 46 14.97 -1.35 -7.66
CA ASP A 46 14.61 -1.62 -9.05
C ASP A 46 15.62 -1.06 -10.06
N HIS A 47 16.90 -1.30 -9.79
CA HIS A 47 18.01 -0.85 -10.63
C HIS A 47 18.11 0.68 -10.68
N SER A 48 18.12 1.33 -9.51
CA SER A 48 18.23 2.79 -9.35
C SER A 48 19.46 3.37 -10.05
N LYS A 49 19.33 4.59 -10.53
CA LYS A 49 20.40 5.32 -11.22
C LYS A 49 21.03 6.44 -10.38
N ASP A 50 20.40 6.73 -9.26
CA ASP A 50 20.86 7.68 -8.24
C ASP A 50 21.60 6.97 -7.09
N ASN A 51 21.83 7.67 -5.99
CA ASN A 51 22.54 7.14 -4.82
C ASN A 51 21.63 6.28 -3.89
N THR A 52 20.44 5.85 -4.32
CA THR A 52 19.50 5.08 -3.47
C THR A 52 20.17 3.87 -2.82
N VAL A 53 20.90 3.07 -3.59
CA VAL A 53 21.58 1.86 -3.09
C VAL A 53 22.65 2.19 -2.06
N ASP A 54 23.39 3.28 -2.26
CA ASP A 54 24.46 3.69 -1.32
C ASP A 54 23.85 4.19 0.00
N VAL A 55 22.73 4.92 -0.06
CA VAL A 55 21.97 5.32 1.14
C VAL A 55 21.50 4.10 1.91
N ILE A 56 20.92 3.09 1.24
CA ILE A 56 20.45 1.86 1.90
C ILE A 56 21.62 1.13 2.58
N LYS A 57 22.76 1.01 1.88
CA LYS A 57 23.97 0.33 2.40
C LYS A 57 24.65 1.05 3.55
N SER A 58 24.34 2.33 3.79
CA SER A 58 24.87 3.08 4.94
C SER A 58 24.26 2.65 6.28
N PHE A 59 23.14 1.92 6.25
CA PHE A 59 22.53 1.36 7.45
C PHE A 59 23.16 0.01 7.81
N ASP A 60 23.70 -0.09 9.03
CA ASP A 60 24.25 -1.33 9.59
C ASP A 60 23.25 -1.95 10.59
N ASP A 61 22.15 -2.50 10.07
CA ASP A 61 21.13 -3.16 10.88
C ASP A 61 20.85 -4.59 10.32
N PRO A 62 20.96 -5.64 11.13
CA PRO A 62 20.79 -7.03 10.69
C PRO A 62 19.37 -7.39 10.28
N ARG A 63 18.38 -6.52 10.53
CA ARG A 63 17.00 -6.69 10.08
C ARG A 63 16.83 -6.35 8.60
N ILE A 64 17.74 -5.56 8.02
CA ILE A 64 17.68 -5.15 6.61
C ILE A 64 18.14 -6.27 5.68
N LYS A 65 17.32 -6.54 4.68
CA LYS A 65 17.63 -7.38 3.53
C LYS A 65 17.51 -6.56 2.26
N LEU A 66 18.65 -6.18 1.68
CA LEU A 66 18.69 -5.50 0.39
C LEU A 66 18.75 -6.51 -0.75
N VAL A 67 17.86 -6.34 -1.72
CA VAL A 67 17.82 -7.05 -3.00
C VAL A 67 17.94 -6.02 -4.12
N ILE A 68 18.93 -6.17 -4.99
CA ILE A 68 19.12 -5.27 -6.14
C ILE A 68 18.73 -6.02 -7.40
N ASN A 69 17.75 -5.51 -8.15
CA ASN A 69 17.31 -6.11 -9.40
C ASN A 69 18.38 -5.91 -10.49
N GLU A 70 18.62 -6.92 -11.30
CA GLU A 70 19.57 -6.86 -12.43
C GLU A 70 19.15 -5.83 -13.50
N LYS A 71 17.84 -5.55 -13.58
CA LYS A 71 17.24 -4.55 -14.47
C LYS A 71 15.99 -3.97 -13.82
N ASN A 72 15.52 -2.83 -14.33
CA ASN A 72 14.24 -2.27 -13.90
C ASN A 72 13.08 -3.20 -14.31
N LEU A 73 12.33 -3.67 -13.31
CA LEU A 73 11.17 -4.56 -13.48
C LEU A 73 9.84 -3.81 -13.56
N GLY A 74 9.88 -2.50 -13.31
CA GLY A 74 8.69 -1.66 -13.14
C GLY A 74 8.01 -1.87 -11.79
N MET A 75 7.01 -1.03 -11.52
CA MET A 75 6.36 -0.96 -10.19
C MET A 75 5.79 -2.33 -9.75
N SER A 76 4.94 -2.95 -10.55
CA SER A 76 4.34 -4.26 -10.22
C SER A 76 5.38 -5.38 -10.11
N GLY A 77 6.38 -5.39 -10.99
CA GLY A 77 7.47 -6.36 -10.95
C GLY A 77 8.30 -6.25 -9.68
N ASN A 78 8.69 -5.04 -9.29
CA ASN A 78 9.48 -4.80 -8.09
C ASN A 78 8.67 -5.05 -6.80
N TRP A 79 7.39 -4.68 -6.76
CA TRP A 79 6.52 -4.98 -5.61
C TRP A 79 6.35 -6.48 -5.41
N ASN A 80 6.12 -7.23 -6.50
CA ASN A 80 6.07 -8.70 -6.45
C ASN A 80 7.42 -9.31 -6.06
N ASN A 81 8.53 -8.69 -6.46
CA ASN A 81 9.84 -9.15 -6.01
C ASN A 81 10.02 -8.96 -4.49
N CYS A 82 9.56 -7.84 -3.91
CA CYS A 82 9.52 -7.68 -2.46
C CYS A 82 8.75 -8.82 -1.77
N LEU A 83 7.53 -9.12 -2.24
CA LEU A 83 6.69 -10.16 -1.64
C LEU A 83 7.36 -11.55 -1.65
N LYS A 84 8.12 -11.89 -2.69
CA LYS A 84 8.86 -13.17 -2.77
C LYS A 84 9.91 -13.33 -1.67
N HIS A 85 10.39 -12.22 -1.12
CA HIS A 85 11.41 -12.22 -0.09
C HIS A 85 10.86 -12.12 1.33
N CYS A 86 9.53 -11.93 1.50
CA CYS A 86 8.85 -11.92 2.78
C CYS A 86 8.82 -13.30 3.43
N ARG A 87 9.17 -13.35 4.73
CA ARG A 87 9.13 -14.58 5.53
C ARG A 87 8.21 -14.45 6.75
N GLY A 88 7.79 -13.23 7.08
CA GLY A 88 6.96 -12.92 8.23
C GLY A 88 5.58 -13.58 8.18
N LYS A 89 4.97 -13.75 9.35
CA LYS A 89 3.55 -14.14 9.48
C LYS A 89 2.65 -13.07 8.89
N TYR A 90 3.09 -11.82 8.97
CA TYR A 90 2.46 -10.64 8.39
C TYR A 90 3.39 -9.97 7.39
N PHE A 91 2.83 -9.17 6.47
CA PHE A 91 3.62 -8.25 5.65
C PHE A 91 2.93 -6.91 5.51
N LYS A 92 3.74 -5.87 5.31
CA LYS A 92 3.31 -4.51 4.99
C LYS A 92 4.19 -3.98 3.87
N LEU A 93 3.59 -3.33 2.86
CA LEU A 93 4.33 -2.62 1.83
C LEU A 93 4.23 -1.11 2.10
N ILE A 94 5.36 -0.43 2.06
CA ILE A 94 5.47 1.02 2.23
C ILE A 94 6.32 1.59 1.10
N CYS A 95 5.89 2.68 0.46
CA CYS A 95 6.70 3.37 -0.54
C CYS A 95 7.92 4.04 0.12
N ALA A 96 9.00 4.19 -0.66
CA ALA A 96 10.30 4.66 -0.16
C ALA A 96 10.34 6.16 0.23
N ASP A 97 9.20 6.86 0.18
CA ASP A 97 9.03 8.27 0.52
C ASP A 97 8.00 8.49 1.65
N ASP A 98 7.38 7.43 2.13
CA ASP A 98 6.36 7.45 3.19
C ASP A 98 6.96 7.13 4.56
N MET A 99 6.17 7.37 5.64
CA MET A 99 6.60 7.10 7.01
C MET A 99 5.48 6.46 7.84
N LEU A 100 5.84 5.84 8.96
CA LEU A 100 4.93 5.24 9.93
C LEU A 100 5.05 5.92 11.30
N ALA A 101 3.96 5.93 12.06
CA ALA A 101 4.00 6.26 13.48
C ALA A 101 4.79 5.19 14.25
N LEU A 102 5.40 5.56 15.36
CA LEU A 102 6.30 4.72 16.14
C LEU A 102 5.71 3.36 16.54
N ASP A 103 4.41 3.30 16.79
CA ASP A 103 3.69 2.11 17.21
C ASP A 103 2.76 1.53 16.13
N ALA A 104 2.99 1.87 14.87
CA ALA A 104 2.13 1.48 13.76
C ALA A 104 2.10 -0.04 13.57
N LEU A 105 3.27 -0.66 13.44
CA LEU A 105 3.37 -2.11 13.20
C LEU A 105 2.81 -2.91 14.37
N GLU A 106 3.10 -2.51 15.60
CA GLU A 106 2.59 -3.18 16.80
C GLU A 106 1.06 -3.10 16.88
N THR A 107 0.49 -1.92 16.63
CA THR A 107 -0.96 -1.71 16.67
C THR A 107 -1.68 -2.54 15.59
N GLU A 108 -1.17 -2.54 14.35
CA GLU A 108 -1.78 -3.26 13.24
C GLU A 108 -1.64 -4.79 13.38
N VAL A 109 -0.47 -5.26 13.81
CA VAL A 109 -0.24 -6.70 14.06
C VAL A 109 -1.09 -7.20 15.23
N ASN A 110 -1.17 -6.46 16.33
CA ASN A 110 -2.04 -6.82 17.47
C ASN A 110 -3.52 -6.87 17.06
N ALA A 111 -3.96 -5.98 16.18
CA ALA A 111 -5.32 -6.03 15.64
C ALA A 111 -5.57 -7.33 14.88
N LEU A 112 -4.63 -7.77 14.04
CA LEU A 112 -4.73 -9.03 13.33
C LEU A 112 -4.63 -10.24 14.27
N GLU A 113 -3.72 -10.25 15.26
CA GLU A 113 -3.58 -11.35 16.22
C GLU A 113 -4.89 -11.58 16.99
N ASN A 114 -5.53 -10.51 17.43
CA ASN A 114 -6.77 -10.58 18.24
C ASN A 114 -8.02 -10.87 17.38
N HIS A 115 -7.94 -10.77 16.05
CA HIS A 115 -9.09 -10.95 15.14
C HIS A 115 -8.74 -11.91 14.00
N PRO A 116 -8.80 -13.23 14.25
CA PRO A 116 -8.36 -14.26 13.28
C PRO A 116 -9.10 -14.26 11.93
N THR A 117 -10.32 -13.74 11.85
CA THR A 117 -11.08 -13.64 10.59
C THR A 117 -10.61 -12.49 9.71
N ALA A 118 -9.93 -11.47 10.29
CA ALA A 118 -9.38 -10.37 9.53
C ALA A 118 -8.12 -10.80 8.78
N LEU A 119 -8.11 -10.62 7.46
CA LEU A 119 -6.97 -10.91 6.59
C LEU A 119 -6.07 -9.69 6.40
N MET A 120 -6.60 -8.51 6.68
CA MET A 120 -5.93 -7.23 6.52
C MET A 120 -6.36 -6.29 7.66
N ALA A 121 -5.42 -5.52 8.20
CA ALA A 121 -5.67 -4.37 9.08
C ALA A 121 -5.40 -3.09 8.30
N GLU A 122 -6.32 -2.14 8.37
CA GLU A 122 -6.24 -0.83 7.73
C GLU A 122 -6.26 0.27 8.78
N SER A 123 -5.38 1.25 8.68
CA SER A 123 -5.30 2.39 9.59
C SER A 123 -5.37 3.74 8.86
N ASP A 124 -5.77 4.79 9.62
CA ASP A 124 -5.93 6.13 9.09
C ASP A 124 -4.58 6.76 8.70
N THR A 125 -4.63 7.80 7.86
CA THR A 125 -3.47 8.45 7.27
C THR A 125 -3.40 9.92 7.66
N GLN A 126 -2.19 10.42 7.89
CA GLN A 126 -1.86 11.84 7.81
C GLN A 126 -1.15 12.14 6.50
N PHE A 127 -1.51 13.25 5.86
CA PHE A 127 -0.73 13.76 4.73
C PHE A 127 0.39 14.64 5.27
N ILE A 128 1.60 14.43 4.77
CA ILE A 128 2.78 15.25 5.09
C ILE A 128 3.32 15.90 3.81
N ASN A 129 3.93 17.07 3.96
CA ASN A 129 4.66 17.71 2.86
C ASN A 129 6.11 17.18 2.77
N MET A 130 6.91 17.78 1.91
CA MET A 130 8.31 17.38 1.66
C MET A 130 9.18 17.45 2.92
N GLU A 131 8.90 18.40 3.81
CA GLU A 131 9.60 18.62 5.08
C GLU A 131 9.05 17.78 6.24
N GLY A 132 8.07 16.86 5.98
CA GLY A 132 7.45 16.02 6.99
C GLY A 132 6.37 16.71 7.85
N VAL A 133 5.97 17.94 7.50
CA VAL A 133 4.94 18.68 8.24
C VAL A 133 3.56 18.17 7.89
N VAL A 134 2.75 17.84 8.91
CA VAL A 134 1.36 17.37 8.72
C VAL A 134 0.48 18.45 8.09
N LYS A 135 -0.21 18.10 7.02
CA LYS A 135 -1.13 18.97 6.25
C LYS A 135 -2.59 18.57 6.42
N GLY A 136 -2.88 17.39 6.92
CA GLY A 136 -4.24 16.94 7.17
C GLY A 136 -4.32 15.48 7.61
N ASN A 137 -5.48 15.14 8.19
CA ASN A 137 -5.82 13.78 8.58
C ASN A 137 -6.86 13.23 7.60
N TYR A 138 -6.72 11.95 7.26
CA TYR A 138 -7.66 11.30 6.39
C TYR A 138 -8.15 9.98 7.00
N LYS A 139 -9.42 9.99 7.41
CA LYS A 139 -10.13 8.80 7.84
C LYS A 139 -10.59 8.01 6.62
N ARG A 140 -10.19 6.76 6.53
CA ARG A 140 -10.44 5.90 5.36
C ARG A 140 -11.89 5.44 5.31
N TYR A 141 -12.29 4.58 6.20
CA TYR A 141 -13.64 4.01 6.25
C TYR A 141 -14.42 4.53 7.46
N PRO A 142 -15.77 4.70 7.38
CA PRO A 142 -16.54 5.29 8.47
C PRO A 142 -16.62 4.44 9.75
N ALA A 143 -16.70 3.10 9.60
CA ALA A 143 -16.78 2.17 10.72
C ALA A 143 -15.38 1.81 11.24
N SER A 144 -15.28 1.36 12.48
CA SER A 144 -14.07 0.81 13.10
C SER A 144 -14.28 -0.66 13.49
N GLY A 145 -13.17 -1.38 13.74
CA GLY A 145 -13.21 -2.80 14.09
C GLY A 145 -13.40 -3.71 12.86
N ILE A 146 -13.98 -4.88 13.07
CA ILE A 146 -14.22 -5.87 12.00
C ILE A 146 -15.26 -5.37 11.02
N VAL A 147 -14.91 -5.39 9.74
CA VAL A 147 -15.80 -5.08 8.62
C VAL A 147 -15.73 -6.22 7.61
N ASP A 148 -16.88 -6.65 7.11
CA ASP A 148 -16.95 -7.60 5.98
C ASP A 148 -16.18 -7.06 4.79
N GLY A 149 -15.17 -7.81 4.32
CA GLY A 149 -14.27 -7.35 3.27
C GLY A 149 -14.99 -7.12 1.94
N LYS A 150 -16.00 -7.94 1.58
CA LYS A 150 -16.79 -7.72 0.35
C LYS A 150 -17.61 -6.44 0.45
N LYS A 151 -18.09 -6.09 1.64
CA LYS A 151 -18.86 -4.86 1.86
C LYS A 151 -17.99 -3.62 1.64
N ILE A 152 -16.79 -3.56 2.23
CA ILE A 152 -15.88 -2.43 2.03
C ILE A 152 -15.35 -2.37 0.58
N ALA A 153 -15.00 -3.52 -0.03
CA ALA A 153 -14.59 -3.60 -1.42
C ALA A 153 -15.68 -3.07 -2.36
N LYS A 154 -16.92 -3.56 -2.21
CA LYS A 154 -18.05 -3.10 -3.02
C LYS A 154 -18.32 -1.61 -2.84
N ALA A 155 -18.32 -1.10 -1.60
CA ALA A 155 -18.48 0.33 -1.33
C ALA A 155 -17.37 1.15 -1.98
N GLY A 156 -16.12 0.66 -1.92
CA GLY A 156 -14.96 1.31 -2.53
C GLY A 156 -15.07 1.46 -4.05
N LEU A 157 -15.60 0.46 -4.72
CA LEU A 157 -15.83 0.52 -6.17
C LEU A 157 -16.86 1.59 -6.57
N PHE A 158 -17.83 1.91 -5.69
CA PHE A 158 -18.88 2.89 -6.01
C PHE A 158 -18.56 4.32 -5.58
N PHE A 159 -17.76 4.50 -4.51
CA PHE A 159 -17.54 5.83 -3.94
C PHE A 159 -16.08 6.27 -4.08
N LYS A 160 -15.17 5.69 -3.30
CA LYS A 160 -13.75 6.03 -3.27
C LYS A 160 -12.93 4.83 -2.83
N ASN A 161 -11.64 4.79 -3.16
CA ASN A 161 -10.73 3.81 -2.58
C ASN A 161 -10.69 3.99 -1.05
N TYR A 162 -11.33 3.07 -0.32
CA TYR A 162 -11.34 3.07 1.14
C TYR A 162 -10.06 2.47 1.73
N PHE A 163 -9.35 1.63 1.00
CA PHE A 163 -8.13 0.97 1.48
C PHE A 163 -6.90 1.88 1.47
N GLY A 164 -6.95 2.98 0.74
CA GLY A 164 -5.86 3.93 0.69
C GLY A 164 -4.67 3.51 -0.16
N ALA A 165 -3.49 3.91 0.26
CA ALA A 165 -2.20 3.54 -0.32
C ALA A 165 -1.64 2.28 0.36
N PRO A 166 -0.58 1.65 -0.17
CA PRO A 166 -0.01 0.43 0.40
C PRO A 166 0.33 0.54 1.89
N LEU A 167 0.91 1.66 2.31
CA LEU A 167 1.30 1.91 3.71
C LEU A 167 0.12 1.84 4.70
N ASN A 168 -1.14 1.96 4.23
CA ASN A 168 -2.31 1.91 5.11
C ASN A 168 -2.63 0.49 5.60
N ASN A 169 -2.09 -0.53 4.93
CA ASN A 169 -2.55 -1.90 5.06
C ASN A 169 -1.44 -2.84 5.53
N THR A 170 -1.75 -3.64 6.54
CA THR A 170 -0.93 -4.79 6.97
C THR A 170 -1.72 -6.07 6.73
N PHE A 171 -1.09 -7.09 6.18
CA PHE A 171 -1.74 -8.31 5.70
C PHE A 171 -1.22 -9.55 6.41
N ARG A 172 -2.06 -10.58 6.54
CA ARG A 172 -1.58 -11.93 6.79
C ARG A 172 -0.86 -12.47 5.56
N THR A 173 0.34 -13.00 5.71
CA THR A 173 1.11 -13.55 4.56
C THR A 173 0.39 -14.73 3.90
N SER A 174 -0.46 -15.44 4.65
CA SER A 174 -1.28 -16.54 4.09
C SER A 174 -2.23 -16.12 2.96
N VAL A 175 -2.55 -14.82 2.81
CA VAL A 175 -3.35 -14.36 1.68
C VAL A 175 -2.66 -14.61 0.35
N LEU A 176 -1.32 -14.65 0.31
CA LEU A 176 -0.52 -14.88 -0.89
C LEU A 176 -0.68 -16.29 -1.48
N GLU A 177 -1.23 -17.24 -0.72
CA GLU A 177 -1.58 -18.58 -1.22
C GLU A 177 -2.75 -18.51 -2.22
N LYS A 178 -3.63 -17.50 -2.10
CA LYS A 178 -4.82 -17.31 -2.94
C LYS A 178 -4.71 -16.11 -3.87
N VAL A 179 -3.99 -15.06 -3.45
CA VAL A 179 -3.69 -13.86 -4.22
C VAL A 179 -2.18 -13.77 -4.33
N PRO A 180 -1.57 -14.30 -5.40
CA PRO A 180 -0.12 -14.55 -5.45
C PRO A 180 0.73 -13.27 -5.59
N GLY A 181 0.10 -12.08 -5.53
CA GLY A 181 0.77 -10.79 -5.57
C GLY A 181 -0.03 -9.75 -6.33
N PHE A 182 0.67 -8.71 -6.73
CA PHE A 182 0.12 -7.60 -7.50
C PHE A 182 -0.02 -7.99 -8.97
N ASP A 183 -1.21 -7.79 -9.51
CA ASP A 183 -1.57 -8.13 -10.89
C ASP A 183 -0.90 -7.14 -11.87
N THR A 184 -0.08 -7.66 -12.79
CA THR A 184 0.72 -6.85 -13.72
C THR A 184 -0.09 -6.19 -14.82
N ASP A 185 -1.35 -6.56 -14.99
CA ASP A 185 -2.26 -5.93 -15.94
C ASP A 185 -2.76 -4.55 -15.46
N PHE A 186 -2.51 -4.22 -14.17
CA PHE A 186 -2.82 -2.94 -13.55
C PHE A 186 -1.55 -2.11 -13.36
N THR A 187 -1.63 -0.83 -13.69
CA THR A 187 -0.54 0.15 -13.52
C THR A 187 -0.88 1.22 -12.50
N TYR A 188 -2.07 1.81 -12.60
CA TYR A 188 -2.49 2.96 -11.79
C TYR A 188 -3.26 2.60 -10.54
N ILE A 189 -3.92 1.43 -10.52
CA ILE A 189 -4.70 0.92 -9.38
C ILE A 189 -4.27 -0.48 -8.96
N LEU A 190 -3.03 -0.79 -9.17
CA LEU A 190 -2.46 -2.10 -8.90
C LEU A 190 -2.57 -2.49 -7.41
N ASP A 191 -2.33 -1.53 -6.52
CA ASP A 191 -2.53 -1.67 -5.08
C ASP A 191 -4.01 -1.88 -4.73
N TYR A 192 -4.90 -1.05 -5.30
CA TYR A 192 -6.32 -1.14 -5.05
C TYR A 192 -6.91 -2.47 -5.55
N ASN A 193 -6.46 -2.98 -6.71
CA ASN A 193 -6.85 -4.31 -7.18
C ASN A 193 -6.45 -5.39 -6.17
N PHE A 194 -5.21 -5.37 -5.67
CA PHE A 194 -4.74 -6.34 -4.67
C PHE A 194 -5.57 -6.27 -3.37
N PHE A 195 -5.89 -5.07 -2.89
CA PHE A 195 -6.70 -4.89 -1.68
C PHE A 195 -8.12 -5.43 -1.86
N VAL A 196 -8.73 -5.23 -3.02
CA VAL A 196 -10.06 -5.79 -3.34
C VAL A 196 -10.00 -7.31 -3.44
N ASP A 197 -8.95 -7.87 -4.05
CA ASP A 197 -8.73 -9.32 -4.10
C ASP A 197 -8.68 -9.92 -2.67
N VAL A 198 -7.88 -9.34 -1.78
CA VAL A 198 -7.76 -9.78 -0.38
C VAL A 198 -9.08 -9.60 0.38
N ALA A 199 -9.73 -8.44 0.25
CA ALA A 199 -11.00 -8.15 0.91
C ALA A 199 -12.15 -9.09 0.45
N CYS A 200 -12.08 -9.63 -0.77
CA CYS A 200 -13.03 -10.64 -1.23
C CYS A 200 -12.85 -12.01 -0.54
N LEU A 201 -11.73 -12.25 0.12
CA LEU A 201 -11.41 -13.52 0.79
C LEU A 201 -11.82 -13.55 2.28
N GLY A 202 -11.91 -12.39 2.96
CA GLY A 202 -12.19 -12.35 4.40
C GLY A 202 -12.41 -10.93 4.91
N ASP A 203 -12.44 -10.80 6.23
CA ASP A 203 -12.71 -9.53 6.90
C ASP A 203 -11.51 -8.58 6.85
N VAL A 204 -11.81 -7.28 7.05
CA VAL A 204 -10.86 -6.19 7.21
C VAL A 204 -11.03 -5.60 8.62
N TYR A 205 -9.95 -5.36 9.34
CA TYR A 205 -9.99 -4.66 10.61
C TYR A 205 -9.62 -3.19 10.44
N ILE A 206 -10.53 -2.29 10.77
CA ILE A 206 -10.36 -0.84 10.62
C ILE A 206 -9.91 -0.21 11.93
N ILE A 207 -8.78 0.50 11.89
CA ILE A 207 -8.15 1.18 13.03
C ILE A 207 -8.26 2.69 12.84
N HIS A 208 -9.08 3.37 13.65
CA HIS A 208 -9.18 4.83 13.64
C HIS A 208 -8.08 5.47 14.48
N LYS A 209 -6.84 5.26 14.03
CA LYS A 209 -5.64 5.91 14.53
C LYS A 209 -4.78 6.30 13.34
N PRO A 210 -4.27 7.54 13.26
CA PRO A 210 -3.39 7.96 12.17
C PRO A 210 -2.00 7.35 12.37
N LEU A 211 -1.79 6.17 11.81
CA LEU A 211 -0.54 5.42 11.94
C LEU A 211 0.38 5.57 10.73
N ASN A 212 -0.10 6.18 9.66
CA ASN A 212 0.57 6.29 8.38
C ASN A 212 0.76 7.75 7.99
N PHE A 213 1.94 8.09 7.48
CA PHE A 213 2.27 9.41 6.96
C PHE A 213 2.56 9.32 5.47
N PHE A 214 1.58 9.73 4.65
CA PHE A 214 1.69 9.75 3.20
C PHE A 214 2.29 11.07 2.73
N ARG A 215 3.43 11.02 2.02
CA ARG A 215 4.11 12.21 1.51
C ARG A 215 3.50 12.68 0.21
N LEU A 216 3.03 13.94 0.20
CA LEU A 216 2.47 14.58 -0.99
C LEU A 216 3.59 15.07 -1.89
N ARG A 217 3.71 14.47 -3.08
CA ARG A 217 4.71 14.84 -4.11
C ARG A 217 4.01 15.14 -5.43
N ASN A 218 4.53 16.17 -6.14
CA ASN A 218 3.99 16.56 -7.45
C ASN A 218 4.35 15.56 -8.58
N ASP A 219 5.45 14.84 -8.43
CA ASP A 219 5.98 13.87 -9.41
C ASP A 219 5.50 12.43 -9.17
N SER A 220 4.61 12.23 -8.20
CA SER A 220 4.06 10.91 -7.86
C SER A 220 3.15 10.35 -8.96
N ASN A 221 2.98 9.01 -8.98
CA ASN A 221 2.01 8.37 -9.88
C ASN A 221 0.58 8.85 -9.64
N THR A 222 0.21 9.14 -8.39
CA THR A 222 -1.08 9.75 -8.04
C THR A 222 -1.27 11.09 -8.74
N GLY A 223 -0.23 11.93 -8.82
CA GLY A 223 -0.26 13.19 -9.55
C GLY A 223 -0.52 13.01 -11.05
N LYS A 224 0.09 12.00 -11.68
CA LYS A 224 -0.11 11.68 -13.10
C LYS A 224 -1.53 11.20 -13.39
N VAL A 225 -2.07 10.31 -12.57
CA VAL A 225 -3.46 9.82 -12.69
C VAL A 225 -4.47 10.97 -12.69
N LEU A 226 -4.26 11.97 -11.84
CA LEU A 226 -5.18 13.11 -11.72
C LEU A 226 -5.04 14.13 -12.86
N THR A 227 -3.96 14.09 -13.64
CA THR A 227 -3.67 15.10 -14.67
C THR A 227 -3.67 14.56 -16.10
N THR A 228 -2.88 13.53 -16.38
CA THR A 228 -2.61 13.08 -17.76
C THR A 228 -3.19 11.70 -18.08
N GLU A 229 -3.38 10.83 -17.08
CA GLU A 229 -3.70 9.41 -17.27
C GLU A 229 -5.12 9.03 -16.84
N GLN A 230 -6.04 9.99 -16.87
CA GLN A 230 -7.42 9.79 -16.37
C GLN A 230 -8.19 8.70 -17.13
N GLU A 231 -7.99 8.60 -18.44
CA GLU A 231 -8.68 7.58 -19.27
C GLU A 231 -8.16 6.18 -18.95
N ALA A 232 -6.85 6.01 -18.85
CA ALA A 232 -6.23 4.75 -18.46
C ALA A 232 -6.72 4.29 -17.08
N TYR A 233 -6.77 5.21 -16.11
CA TYR A 233 -7.31 4.95 -14.77
C TYR A 233 -8.78 4.49 -14.79
N VAL A 234 -9.64 5.12 -15.63
CA VAL A 234 -11.04 4.69 -15.79
C VAL A 234 -11.13 3.31 -16.44
N ASN A 235 -10.25 3.00 -17.39
CA ASN A 235 -10.22 1.69 -18.03
C ASN A 235 -9.77 0.59 -17.05
N GLU A 236 -8.74 0.84 -16.25
CA GLU A 236 -8.35 -0.09 -15.19
C GLU A 236 -9.48 -0.26 -14.13
N HIS A 237 -10.23 0.81 -13.81
CA HIS A 237 -11.40 0.68 -12.95
C HIS A 237 -12.50 -0.22 -13.54
N LYS A 238 -12.70 -0.20 -14.86
CA LYS A 238 -13.62 -1.16 -15.51
C LYS A 238 -13.09 -2.58 -15.43
N MET A 239 -11.79 -2.80 -15.68
CA MET A 239 -11.15 -4.12 -15.51
C MET A 239 -11.35 -4.65 -14.08
N LEU A 240 -11.18 -3.80 -13.08
CA LEU A 240 -11.41 -4.14 -11.67
C LEU A 240 -12.86 -4.52 -11.40
N LEU A 241 -13.83 -3.79 -11.99
CA LEU A 241 -15.26 -4.12 -11.89
C LEU A 241 -15.57 -5.47 -12.56
N ASP A 242 -15.03 -5.72 -13.75
CA ASP A 242 -15.24 -6.95 -14.50
C ASP A 242 -14.68 -8.16 -13.74
N LYS A 243 -13.46 -8.03 -13.21
CA LYS A 243 -12.78 -9.07 -12.39
C LYS A 243 -13.59 -9.47 -11.17
N HIS A 244 -14.24 -8.51 -10.49
CA HIS A 244 -14.94 -8.75 -9.22
C HIS A 244 -16.48 -8.79 -9.33
N ARG A 245 -17.02 -8.65 -10.54
CA ARG A 245 -18.46 -8.52 -10.79
C ARG A 245 -19.29 -9.64 -10.15
N GLU A 246 -18.85 -10.89 -10.31
CA GLU A 246 -19.58 -12.05 -9.79
C GLU A 246 -19.49 -12.16 -8.27
N VAL A 247 -18.27 -12.08 -7.72
CA VAL A 247 -18.02 -12.26 -6.28
C VAL A 247 -18.68 -11.16 -5.45
N LEU A 248 -18.72 -9.92 -5.98
CA LEU A 248 -19.36 -8.77 -5.33
C LEU A 248 -20.83 -8.57 -5.76
N LYS A 249 -21.36 -9.45 -6.62
CA LYS A 249 -22.73 -9.39 -7.13
C LYS A 249 -23.08 -7.99 -7.65
N ILE A 250 -22.29 -7.51 -8.64
CA ILE A 250 -22.47 -6.18 -9.27
C ILE A 250 -23.37 -6.36 -10.48
N ASN A 251 -24.60 -5.79 -10.44
CA ASN A 251 -25.51 -5.79 -11.58
C ASN A 251 -25.15 -4.72 -12.63
N ALA A 252 -25.80 -4.76 -13.79
CA ALA A 252 -25.49 -3.85 -14.90
C ALA A 252 -25.68 -2.36 -14.53
N PHE A 253 -26.73 -2.03 -13.76
CA PHE A 253 -26.97 -0.65 -13.30
C PHE A 253 -25.85 -0.17 -12.36
N GLN A 254 -25.49 -0.99 -11.38
CA GLN A 254 -24.39 -0.71 -10.44
C GLN A 254 -23.05 -0.52 -11.17
N TYR A 255 -22.78 -1.35 -12.19
CA TYR A 255 -21.58 -1.21 -13.03
C TYR A 255 -21.52 0.16 -13.71
N GLN A 256 -22.59 0.53 -14.43
CA GLN A 256 -22.65 1.81 -15.13
C GLN A 256 -22.57 3.01 -14.18
N TYR A 257 -23.24 2.92 -13.04
CA TYR A 257 -23.15 3.93 -11.98
C TYR A 257 -21.72 4.10 -11.48
N SER A 258 -21.01 3.01 -11.18
CA SER A 258 -19.63 3.05 -10.71
C SER A 258 -18.69 3.70 -11.73
N VAL A 259 -18.80 3.32 -13.02
CA VAL A 259 -18.00 3.93 -14.10
C VAL A 259 -18.29 5.42 -14.25
N MET A 260 -19.57 5.82 -14.20
CA MET A 260 -19.98 7.22 -14.26
C MET A 260 -19.39 8.02 -13.07
N MET A 261 -19.53 7.51 -11.86
CA MET A 261 -19.00 8.17 -10.65
C MET A 261 -17.48 8.32 -10.73
N ARG A 262 -16.76 7.33 -11.23
CA ARG A 262 -15.29 7.41 -11.40
C ARG A 262 -14.90 8.52 -12.36
N LYS A 263 -15.60 8.66 -13.49
CA LYS A 263 -15.37 9.76 -14.44
C LYS A 263 -15.65 11.13 -13.81
N LEU A 264 -16.74 11.27 -13.05
CA LEU A 264 -17.10 12.53 -12.37
C LEU A 264 -16.07 12.93 -11.31
N LEU A 265 -15.62 11.98 -10.48
CA LEU A 265 -14.60 12.21 -9.46
C LEU A 265 -13.26 12.62 -10.06
N ASN A 266 -12.84 11.98 -11.15
CA ASN A 266 -11.61 12.34 -11.86
C ASN A 266 -11.70 13.76 -12.45
N PHE A 267 -12.83 14.09 -13.07
CA PHE A 267 -13.07 15.42 -13.61
C PHE A 267 -13.05 16.51 -12.51
N GLY A 268 -13.72 16.25 -11.38
CA GLY A 268 -13.72 17.15 -10.23
C GLY A 268 -12.31 17.37 -9.64
N SER A 269 -11.52 16.30 -9.52
CA SER A 269 -10.14 16.39 -9.05
C SER A 269 -9.25 17.20 -10.00
N ALA A 270 -9.43 17.05 -11.31
CA ALA A 270 -8.68 17.82 -12.29
C ALA A 270 -9.01 19.33 -12.25
N ILE A 271 -10.28 19.68 -12.04
CA ILE A 271 -10.69 21.08 -11.85
C ILE A 271 -10.09 21.64 -10.56
N TYR A 272 -10.20 20.89 -9.45
CA TYR A 272 -9.63 21.30 -8.18
C TYR A 272 -8.13 21.63 -8.30
N LEU A 273 -7.35 20.74 -8.92
CA LEU A 273 -5.91 20.95 -9.12
C LEU A 273 -5.60 22.15 -10.03
N LYS A 274 -6.48 22.49 -10.98
CA LYS A 274 -6.30 23.68 -11.83
C LYS A 274 -6.63 25.01 -11.12
N LEU A 275 -7.54 24.97 -10.14
CA LEU A 275 -7.95 26.17 -9.40
C LEU A 275 -7.02 26.49 -8.22
N PHE A 276 -6.25 25.50 -7.72
CA PHE A 276 -5.38 25.64 -6.55
C PHE A 276 -3.87 25.47 -6.90
N LYS A 277 -3.52 25.54 -8.19
CA LYS A 277 -2.17 25.84 -8.66
C LYS A 277 -1.98 27.34 -8.77
#